data_e65e69826a63dbf10f76110e02fb400d
#
_entry.id   e65e69826a63dbf10f76110e02fb400d
#
_cell.length_a   1.000
_cell.length_b   1.000
_cell.length_c   1.000
_cell.angle_alpha   90.00
_cell.angle_beta   90.00
_cell.angle_gamma   90.00
#
_symmetry.space_group_name_H-M   'P 1'
#
loop_
_entity.id
_entity.type
_entity.pdbx_description
1 polymer ?
#
loop_
_entity_poly.entity_id
_entity_poly.type
_entity_poly.pdbx_seq_one_letter_code
_entity_poly.pdbx_strand_id
1 'polypeptide(L)'
;MNITGIYATPGYSGFFFDDQRAIKQGAEHDGFTYEGEPVTDGFDEIRQAGESIVVDVELADGTVARGDCAAVQYSGAGGRDPLFKAEEYAPVIEGPVADELEGRDATDFLDNAELLEEMEVDGDRLHTAIRYGVSQALLGAAAEAENTTKTDVMADALGTEPATEPVPVFGQSGDDRYTNTEKMFIKGVPVLPHALINSVEKIGENGETLLEYVEWLVERSQELGPEDYDPRFHIDVYGMIGEIFGAPYDRDEV
;
A
#
# COMPACT_ATOMS: atom_id res chain seq x y z
N MET A 1 -19.50 22.23 -4.02
CA MET A 1 -20.68 21.32 -3.74
C MET A 1 -20.47 20.66 -2.38
N ASN A 2 -21.44 20.74 -1.45
CA ASN A 2 -21.21 20.29 -0.09
C ASN A 2 -21.34 18.76 0.06
N ILE A 3 -20.54 18.22 0.97
CA ILE A 3 -20.66 16.85 1.47
C ILE A 3 -21.90 16.78 2.36
N THR A 4 -22.79 15.81 2.16
CA THR A 4 -24.07 15.68 2.88
C THR A 4 -24.16 14.42 3.72
N GLY A 5 -23.27 13.46 3.51
CA GLY A 5 -23.20 12.24 4.32
C GLY A 5 -21.95 11.43 4.05
N ILE A 6 -21.53 10.69 5.06
CA ILE A 6 -20.42 9.73 4.97
C ILE A 6 -20.89 8.42 5.57
N TYR A 7 -20.77 7.34 4.81
CA TYR A 7 -21.25 6.02 5.17
C TYR A 7 -20.12 5.00 5.08
N ALA A 8 -20.13 4.02 5.97
CA ALA A 8 -19.11 2.99 6.09
C ALA A 8 -19.72 1.60 5.94
N THR A 9 -19.30 0.87 4.95
CA THR A 9 -19.75 -0.51 4.72
C THR A 9 -18.61 -1.49 4.96
N PRO A 10 -18.67 -2.34 6.03
CA PRO A 10 -17.70 -3.39 6.28
C PRO A 10 -17.60 -4.40 5.13
N GLY A 11 -16.37 -4.88 4.88
CA GLY A 11 -16.09 -5.86 3.85
C GLY A 11 -14.77 -6.60 4.11
N TYR A 12 -14.31 -7.34 3.12
CA TYR A 12 -13.02 -8.02 3.14
C TYR A 12 -12.09 -7.42 2.09
N SER A 13 -10.82 -7.29 2.45
CA SER A 13 -9.78 -6.91 1.49
C SER A 13 -9.36 -8.11 0.64
N GLY A 14 -8.64 -7.86 -0.45
CA GLY A 14 -8.04 -8.91 -1.28
C GLY A 14 -6.77 -9.54 -0.67
N PHE A 15 -6.47 -9.27 0.59
CA PHE A 15 -5.26 -9.73 1.28
C PHE A 15 -5.59 -10.37 2.63
N PHE A 16 -4.60 -11.00 3.25
CA PHE A 16 -4.69 -11.62 4.58
C PHE A 16 -3.94 -10.76 5.60
N PHE A 17 -4.37 -10.83 6.85
CA PHE A 17 -3.60 -10.32 7.98
C PHE A 17 -2.79 -11.47 8.57
N ASP A 18 -1.47 -11.25 8.70
CA ASP A 18 -0.53 -12.23 9.21
C ASP A 18 0.07 -11.75 10.54
N ASP A 19 -0.03 -12.57 11.59
CA ASP A 19 0.75 -12.37 12.81
C ASP A 19 2.21 -12.74 12.56
N GLN A 20 2.98 -11.79 12.03
CA GLN A 20 4.40 -11.98 11.73
C GLN A 20 5.24 -12.32 12.96
N ARG A 21 4.81 -11.93 14.15
CA ARG A 21 5.52 -12.29 15.39
C ARG A 21 5.40 -13.78 15.67
N ALA A 22 4.21 -14.36 15.51
CA ALA A 22 3.99 -15.81 15.65
C ALA A 22 4.77 -16.57 14.56
N ILE A 23 4.71 -16.11 13.31
CA ILE A 23 5.42 -16.73 12.19
C ILE A 23 6.94 -16.72 12.42
N LYS A 24 7.52 -15.60 12.85
CA LYS A 24 8.95 -15.48 13.17
C LYS A 24 9.36 -16.30 14.40
N GLN A 25 8.43 -16.62 15.30
CA GLN A 25 8.66 -17.53 16.43
C GLN A 25 8.60 -19.01 16.06
N GLY A 26 8.35 -19.32 14.78
CA GLY A 26 8.39 -20.66 14.25
C GLY A 26 7.02 -21.36 14.18
N ALA A 27 5.94 -20.62 13.98
CA ALA A 27 4.63 -21.20 13.70
C ALA A 27 4.72 -22.12 12.46
N GLU A 28 4.23 -23.34 12.59
CA GLU A 28 4.26 -24.33 11.52
C GLU A 28 3.08 -24.12 10.56
N HIS A 29 3.30 -24.44 9.28
CA HIS A 29 2.25 -24.35 8.26
C HIS A 29 1.29 -25.56 8.35
N ASP A 30 -0.01 -25.27 8.25
CA ASP A 30 -1.05 -26.26 7.90
C ASP A 30 -1.65 -25.86 6.55
N GLY A 31 -1.03 -26.28 5.49
CA GLY A 31 -1.38 -25.85 4.13
C GLY A 31 -1.16 -24.35 3.95
N PHE A 32 -2.23 -23.59 3.73
CA PHE A 32 -2.17 -22.13 3.58
C PHE A 32 -2.24 -21.39 4.93
N THR A 33 -2.74 -22.02 5.98
CA THR A 33 -2.84 -21.46 7.33
C THR A 33 -1.63 -21.82 8.18
N TYR A 34 -1.67 -21.47 9.46
CA TYR A 34 -0.64 -21.81 10.43
C TYR A 34 -1.24 -22.52 11.61
N GLU A 35 -0.46 -23.43 12.24
CA GLU A 35 -0.81 -24.08 13.49
C GLU A 35 -0.43 -23.19 14.69
N GLY A 36 -1.25 -23.25 15.76
CA GLY A 36 -1.00 -22.57 17.02
C GLY A 36 -1.85 -21.32 17.22
N GLU A 37 -1.56 -20.61 18.30
CA GLU A 37 -2.27 -19.38 18.69
C GLU A 37 -1.51 -18.14 18.25
N PRO A 38 -2.19 -17.03 17.89
CA PRO A 38 -1.54 -15.76 17.63
C PRO A 38 -0.89 -15.21 18.91
N VAL A 39 0.15 -14.39 18.74
CA VAL A 39 0.90 -13.76 19.83
C VAL A 39 0.79 -12.23 19.83
N THR A 40 0.16 -11.66 18.82
CA THR A 40 -0.09 -10.23 18.70
C THR A 40 -1.55 -9.94 19.04
N ASP A 41 -1.76 -8.94 19.90
CA ASP A 41 -3.11 -8.51 20.30
C ASP A 41 -3.97 -8.14 19.09
N GLY A 42 -5.24 -8.54 19.14
CA GLY A 42 -6.21 -8.27 18.09
C GLY A 42 -6.33 -9.35 17.02
N PHE A 43 -5.34 -10.25 16.90
CA PHE A 43 -5.42 -11.41 16.00
C PHE A 43 -6.22 -12.54 16.63
N ASP A 44 -7.13 -13.13 15.87
CA ASP A 44 -7.89 -14.32 16.26
C ASP A 44 -7.21 -15.62 15.76
N GLU A 45 -6.48 -15.53 14.64
CA GLU A 45 -5.68 -16.59 14.03
C GLU A 45 -4.34 -16.00 13.54
N ILE A 46 -3.30 -16.85 13.41
CA ILE A 46 -1.98 -16.41 12.91
C ILE A 46 -2.09 -15.84 11.49
N ARG A 47 -2.97 -16.42 10.65
CA ARG A 47 -3.39 -15.87 9.36
C ARG A 47 -4.89 -15.82 9.30
N GLN A 48 -5.44 -14.64 9.11
CA GLN A 48 -6.87 -14.40 9.00
C GLN A 48 -7.21 -13.54 7.78
N ALA A 49 -8.48 -13.55 7.39
CA ALA A 49 -8.95 -12.70 6.29
C ALA A 49 -8.70 -11.22 6.63
N GLY A 50 -8.15 -10.47 5.68
CA GLY A 50 -8.01 -9.03 5.83
C GLY A 50 -9.36 -8.35 5.72
N GLU A 51 -9.66 -7.45 6.66
CA GLU A 51 -10.87 -6.66 6.66
C GLU A 51 -10.67 -5.33 5.91
N SER A 52 -11.76 -4.77 5.41
CA SER A 52 -11.81 -3.45 4.78
C SER A 52 -13.13 -2.75 5.07
N ILE A 53 -13.17 -1.44 4.83
CA ILE A 53 -14.41 -0.66 4.87
C ILE A 53 -14.49 0.13 3.57
N VAL A 54 -15.60 -0.03 2.84
CA VAL A 54 -15.94 0.88 1.74
C VAL A 54 -16.55 2.14 2.34
N VAL A 55 -15.99 3.29 1.98
CA VAL A 55 -16.50 4.60 2.38
C VAL A 55 -17.22 5.24 1.20
N ASP A 56 -18.47 5.59 1.40
CA ASP A 56 -19.27 6.38 0.48
C ASP A 56 -19.38 7.83 1.01
N VAL A 57 -18.95 8.80 0.22
CA VAL A 57 -19.13 10.25 0.46
C VAL A 57 -20.22 10.73 -0.46
N GLU A 58 -21.36 11.14 0.12
CA GLU A 58 -22.52 11.67 -0.61
C GLU A 58 -22.43 13.19 -0.73
N LEU A 59 -22.72 13.70 -1.92
CA LEU A 59 -22.77 15.13 -2.25
C LEU A 59 -24.22 15.64 -2.28
N ALA A 60 -24.38 16.96 -2.20
CA ALA A 60 -25.69 17.62 -2.12
C ALA A 60 -26.63 17.34 -3.31
N ASP A 61 -26.15 16.88 -4.44
CA ASP A 61 -26.92 16.47 -5.60
C ASP A 61 -27.27 14.97 -5.62
N GLY A 62 -26.80 14.21 -4.61
CA GLY A 62 -26.96 12.76 -4.51
C GLY A 62 -25.86 11.95 -5.19
N THR A 63 -24.85 12.61 -5.76
CA THR A 63 -23.66 11.92 -6.28
C THR A 63 -22.89 11.28 -5.13
N VAL A 64 -22.34 10.08 -5.35
CA VAL A 64 -21.58 9.33 -4.35
C VAL A 64 -20.17 9.03 -4.87
N ALA A 65 -19.17 9.47 -4.13
CA ALA A 65 -17.77 9.13 -4.36
C ALA A 65 -17.31 8.05 -3.37
N ARG A 66 -16.41 7.17 -3.81
CA ARG A 66 -15.97 6.00 -3.04
C ARG A 66 -14.50 5.95 -2.77
N GLY A 67 -14.15 5.40 -1.60
CA GLY A 67 -12.81 4.97 -1.25
C GLY A 67 -12.84 3.69 -0.42
N ASP A 68 -11.71 3.01 -0.35
CA ASP A 68 -11.55 1.75 0.39
C ASP A 68 -10.56 1.93 1.53
N CYS A 69 -11.02 1.80 2.77
CA CYS A 69 -10.15 1.70 3.94
C CYS A 69 -9.62 0.28 4.01
N ALA A 70 -8.46 0.06 3.43
CA ALA A 70 -7.79 -1.22 3.38
C ALA A 70 -6.36 -1.10 3.90
N ALA A 71 -5.90 -2.12 4.61
CA ALA A 71 -4.54 -2.22 5.11
C ALA A 71 -3.92 -3.56 4.73
N VAL A 72 -2.61 -3.55 4.49
CA VAL A 72 -1.78 -4.76 4.47
C VAL A 72 -1.09 -4.81 5.82
N GLN A 73 -1.55 -5.69 6.70
CA GLN A 73 -1.06 -5.74 8.07
C GLN A 73 -0.21 -6.96 8.34
N TYR A 74 1.03 -6.66 8.70
CA TYR A 74 2.00 -7.58 9.24
C TYR A 74 2.32 -7.11 10.64
N SER A 75 1.92 -7.85 11.66
CA SER A 75 2.15 -7.51 13.04
C SER A 75 3.63 -7.31 13.36
N GLY A 76 3.91 -6.36 14.24
CA GLY A 76 5.27 -6.08 14.69
C GLY A 76 6.18 -5.44 13.64
N ALA A 77 5.66 -5.04 12.50
CA ALA A 77 6.39 -4.27 11.52
C ALA A 77 6.33 -2.77 11.83
N GLY A 78 7.36 -2.24 12.47
CA GLY A 78 7.63 -0.80 12.51
C GLY A 78 6.68 0.08 13.30
N GLY A 79 6.06 -0.40 14.38
CA GLY A 79 5.25 0.46 15.27
C GLY A 79 4.04 1.07 14.57
N ARG A 80 3.39 0.31 13.74
CA ARG A 80 2.23 0.72 12.96
C ARG A 80 0.94 0.62 13.77
N ASP A 81 -0.15 1.08 13.14
CA ASP A 81 -1.49 1.06 13.70
C ASP A 81 -1.90 -0.33 14.22
N PRO A 82 -2.86 -0.40 15.15
CA PRO A 82 -3.50 -1.65 15.56
C PRO A 82 -4.08 -2.43 14.39
N LEU A 83 -4.47 -3.70 14.61
CA LEU A 83 -5.12 -4.49 13.58
C LEU A 83 -6.42 -3.82 13.14
N PHE A 84 -6.61 -3.69 11.82
CA PHE A 84 -7.78 -3.03 11.26
C PHE A 84 -9.01 -3.96 11.34
N LYS A 85 -9.93 -3.64 12.24
CA LYS A 85 -11.22 -4.35 12.39
C LYS A 85 -12.36 -3.46 11.96
N ALA A 86 -13.11 -3.90 10.97
CA ALA A 86 -14.15 -3.07 10.35
C ALA A 86 -15.27 -2.69 11.33
N GLU A 87 -15.62 -3.59 12.27
CA GLU A 87 -16.63 -3.31 13.29
C GLU A 87 -16.22 -2.22 14.30
N GLU A 88 -14.90 -2.07 14.55
CA GLU A 88 -14.36 -1.05 15.44
C GLU A 88 -14.27 0.31 14.76
N TYR A 89 -13.92 0.33 13.46
CA TYR A 89 -13.63 1.57 12.74
C TYR A 89 -14.79 2.13 11.90
N ALA A 90 -15.80 1.33 11.53
CA ALA A 90 -16.97 1.85 10.85
C ALA A 90 -17.70 2.96 11.66
N PRO A 91 -17.91 2.80 12.99
CA PRO A 91 -18.48 3.86 13.82
C PRO A 91 -17.61 5.13 13.91
N VAL A 92 -16.30 5.02 13.78
CA VAL A 92 -15.37 6.17 13.77
C VAL A 92 -15.57 6.99 12.48
N ILE A 93 -15.77 6.31 11.36
CA ILE A 93 -16.03 6.95 10.06
C ILE A 93 -17.41 7.62 10.05
N GLU A 94 -18.45 6.92 10.47
CA GLU A 94 -19.84 7.43 10.47
C GLU A 94 -20.17 8.44 11.58
N GLY A 95 -19.30 8.55 12.58
CA GLY A 95 -19.39 9.52 13.67
C GLY A 95 -18.35 10.63 13.53
N PRO A 96 -17.23 10.58 14.28
CA PRO A 96 -16.27 11.68 14.33
C PRO A 96 -15.77 12.17 12.96
N VAL A 97 -15.51 11.27 12.00
CA VAL A 97 -15.05 11.67 10.66
C VAL A 97 -16.18 12.36 9.88
N ALA A 98 -17.39 11.80 9.93
CA ALA A 98 -18.56 12.41 9.29
C ALA A 98 -18.89 13.78 9.89
N ASP A 99 -18.86 13.90 11.23
CA ASP A 99 -19.15 15.16 11.94
C ASP A 99 -18.21 16.32 11.51
N GLU A 100 -16.95 16.02 11.20
CA GLU A 100 -15.97 17.02 10.77
C GLU A 100 -16.07 17.36 9.27
N LEU A 101 -16.48 16.42 8.43
CA LEU A 101 -16.48 16.58 6.97
C LEU A 101 -17.86 16.98 6.39
N GLU A 102 -18.97 16.64 7.03
CA GLU A 102 -20.30 17.04 6.58
C GLU A 102 -20.47 18.57 6.57
N GLY A 103 -21.07 19.08 5.51
CA GLY A 103 -21.26 20.51 5.28
C GLY A 103 -20.08 21.21 4.63
N ARG A 104 -18.91 20.59 4.57
CA ARG A 104 -17.73 21.17 3.88
C ARG A 104 -17.89 21.13 2.37
N ASP A 105 -17.21 22.03 1.67
CA ASP A 105 -17.18 22.01 0.21
C ASP A 105 -16.24 20.89 -0.27
N ALA A 106 -16.75 19.98 -1.09
CA ALA A 106 -15.98 18.89 -1.64
C ALA A 106 -14.83 19.36 -2.56
N THR A 107 -14.94 20.55 -3.16
CA THR A 107 -13.90 21.10 -4.03
C THR A 107 -12.66 21.56 -3.27
N ASP A 108 -12.75 21.78 -1.95
CA ASP A 108 -11.62 22.11 -1.08
C ASP A 108 -10.84 20.85 -0.69
N PHE A 109 -10.41 20.06 -1.69
CA PHE A 109 -9.82 18.71 -1.48
C PHE A 109 -8.63 18.72 -0.51
N LEU A 110 -7.65 19.63 -0.71
CA LEU A 110 -6.45 19.65 0.15
C LEU A 110 -6.80 19.99 1.60
N ASP A 111 -7.66 20.98 1.82
CA ASP A 111 -8.06 21.39 3.18
C ASP A 111 -8.83 20.27 3.89
N ASN A 112 -9.68 19.52 3.14
CA ASN A 112 -10.40 18.37 3.67
C ASN A 112 -9.46 17.18 3.97
N ALA A 113 -8.46 16.95 3.11
CA ALA A 113 -7.48 15.89 3.30
C ALA A 113 -6.51 16.22 4.45
N GLU A 114 -6.10 17.48 4.61
CA GLU A 114 -5.24 17.94 5.70
C GLU A 114 -5.96 17.82 7.06
N LEU A 115 -7.23 18.24 7.13
CA LEU A 115 -8.05 18.05 8.31
C LEU A 115 -8.12 16.57 8.72
N LEU A 116 -8.38 15.68 7.77
CA LEU A 116 -8.43 14.24 8.01
C LEU A 116 -7.09 13.69 8.49
N GLU A 117 -5.97 14.17 7.92
CA GLU A 117 -4.62 13.73 8.27
C GLU A 117 -4.22 14.13 9.70
N GLU A 118 -4.70 15.29 10.18
CA GLU A 118 -4.43 15.83 11.51
C GLU A 118 -5.43 15.39 12.58
N MET A 119 -6.53 14.76 12.15
CA MET A 119 -7.62 14.38 13.04
C MET A 119 -7.21 13.33 14.07
N GLU A 120 -7.60 13.56 15.33
CA GLU A 120 -7.47 12.61 16.44
C GLU A 120 -8.84 12.24 17.00
N VAL A 121 -9.02 10.97 17.36
CA VAL A 121 -10.22 10.46 18.02
C VAL A 121 -9.78 9.79 19.32
N ASP A 122 -10.34 10.22 20.44
CA ASP A 122 -9.99 9.77 21.80
C ASP A 122 -8.50 9.97 22.18
N GLY A 123 -7.81 10.90 21.48
CA GLY A 123 -6.40 11.23 21.69
C GLY A 123 -5.42 10.40 20.85
N ASP A 124 -5.93 9.54 19.99
CA ASP A 124 -5.17 8.77 19.02
C ASP A 124 -5.43 9.29 17.60
N ARG A 125 -4.38 9.30 16.78
CA ARG A 125 -4.49 9.63 15.36
C ARG A 125 -5.33 8.59 14.64
N LEU A 126 -6.13 9.00 13.66
CA LEU A 126 -6.90 8.09 12.82
C LEU A 126 -6.01 6.99 12.22
N HIS A 127 -6.51 5.76 12.21
CA HIS A 127 -5.85 4.63 11.58
C HIS A 127 -5.48 4.95 10.12
N THR A 128 -4.29 4.57 9.67
CA THR A 128 -3.81 4.87 8.31
C THR A 128 -4.76 4.40 7.21
N ALA A 129 -5.42 3.25 7.39
CA ALA A 129 -6.42 2.75 6.44
C ALA A 129 -7.62 3.71 6.30
N ILE A 130 -8.06 4.33 7.39
CA ILE A 130 -9.15 5.32 7.36
C ILE A 130 -8.70 6.57 6.60
N ARG A 131 -7.53 7.14 6.98
CA ARG A 131 -6.98 8.31 6.29
C ARG A 131 -6.81 8.05 4.79
N TYR A 132 -6.30 6.87 4.43
CA TYR A 132 -6.16 6.47 3.02
C TYR A 132 -7.51 6.37 2.32
N GLY A 133 -8.46 5.57 2.83
CA GLY A 133 -9.74 5.32 2.17
C GLY A 133 -10.61 6.57 2.07
N VAL A 134 -10.73 7.33 3.16
CA VAL A 134 -11.52 8.57 3.17
C VAL A 134 -10.91 9.62 2.23
N SER A 135 -9.58 9.81 2.22
CA SER A 135 -8.93 10.75 1.29
C SER A 135 -9.15 10.39 -0.18
N GLN A 136 -9.21 9.09 -0.52
CA GLN A 136 -9.55 8.64 -1.88
C GLN A 136 -11.01 8.97 -2.25
N ALA A 137 -11.93 8.85 -1.29
CA ALA A 137 -13.33 9.24 -1.48
C ALA A 137 -13.46 10.77 -1.64
N LEU A 138 -12.75 11.55 -0.81
CA LEU A 138 -12.71 13.02 -0.92
C LEU A 138 -12.16 13.49 -2.27
N LEU A 139 -11.09 12.88 -2.75
CA LEU A 139 -10.54 13.17 -4.08
C LEU A 139 -11.56 12.86 -5.19
N GLY A 140 -12.30 11.74 -5.03
CA GLY A 140 -13.40 11.41 -5.93
C GLY A 140 -14.53 12.42 -5.86
N ALA A 141 -14.93 12.84 -4.67
CA ALA A 141 -15.97 13.83 -4.44
C ALA A 141 -15.63 15.21 -5.06
N ALA A 142 -14.37 15.64 -4.92
CA ALA A 142 -13.89 16.86 -5.56
C ALA A 142 -13.98 16.75 -7.10
N ALA A 143 -13.52 15.64 -7.67
CA ALA A 143 -13.58 15.43 -9.12
C ALA A 143 -15.01 15.43 -9.67
N GLU A 144 -15.95 14.79 -8.98
CA GLU A 144 -17.37 14.79 -9.33
C GLU A 144 -17.97 16.21 -9.19
N ALA A 145 -17.67 16.91 -8.08
CA ALA A 145 -18.19 18.26 -7.84
C ALA A 145 -17.73 19.27 -8.89
N GLU A 146 -16.53 19.11 -9.44
CA GLU A 146 -15.94 19.94 -10.49
C GLU A 146 -16.19 19.41 -11.91
N ASN A 147 -16.81 18.23 -12.03
CA ASN A 147 -16.98 17.52 -13.31
C ASN A 147 -15.67 17.36 -14.09
N THR A 148 -14.63 16.90 -13.38
CA THR A 148 -13.28 16.70 -13.90
C THR A 148 -12.74 15.32 -13.47
N THR A 149 -11.43 15.06 -13.67
CA THR A 149 -10.81 13.81 -13.22
C THR A 149 -10.07 14.00 -11.90
N LYS A 150 -9.86 12.90 -11.14
CA LYS A 150 -9.01 12.90 -9.95
C LYS A 150 -7.60 13.43 -10.25
N THR A 151 -7.10 13.17 -11.46
CA THR A 151 -5.78 13.64 -11.91
C THR A 151 -5.75 15.15 -12.04
N ASP A 152 -6.80 15.74 -12.62
CA ASP A 152 -6.89 17.20 -12.78
C ASP A 152 -6.97 17.88 -11.40
N VAL A 153 -7.83 17.37 -10.49
CA VAL A 153 -7.91 17.88 -9.11
C VAL A 153 -6.54 17.87 -8.42
N MET A 154 -5.81 16.75 -8.52
CA MET A 154 -4.47 16.65 -7.93
C MET A 154 -3.46 17.58 -8.60
N ALA A 155 -3.50 17.70 -9.92
CA ALA A 155 -2.60 18.57 -10.65
C ALA A 155 -2.82 20.05 -10.27
N ASP A 156 -4.07 20.49 -10.24
CA ASP A 156 -4.45 21.85 -9.84
C ASP A 156 -4.06 22.12 -8.38
N ALA A 157 -4.35 21.20 -7.47
CA ALA A 157 -4.02 21.30 -6.06
C ALA A 157 -2.49 21.40 -5.79
N LEU A 158 -1.69 20.77 -6.63
CA LEU A 158 -0.21 20.78 -6.53
C LEU A 158 0.45 21.85 -7.44
N GLY A 159 -0.34 22.60 -8.21
CA GLY A 159 0.16 23.60 -9.16
C GLY A 159 0.99 22.99 -10.28
N THR A 160 0.59 21.81 -10.77
CA THR A 160 1.23 21.07 -11.87
C THR A 160 0.24 20.83 -13.01
N GLU A 161 0.71 20.23 -14.09
CA GLU A 161 -0.12 19.77 -15.19
C GLU A 161 -0.20 18.25 -15.20
N PRO A 162 -1.35 17.65 -15.58
CA PRO A 162 -1.45 16.22 -15.79
C PRO A 162 -0.39 15.70 -16.77
N ALA A 163 0.25 14.58 -16.45
CA ALA A 163 1.22 13.97 -17.36
C ALA A 163 0.55 13.54 -18.67
N THR A 164 1.15 13.88 -19.80
CA THR A 164 0.69 13.50 -21.14
C THR A 164 1.24 12.16 -21.60
N GLU A 165 2.32 11.69 -20.97
CA GLU A 165 2.93 10.40 -21.26
C GLU A 165 2.45 9.36 -20.25
N PRO A 166 2.18 8.11 -20.68
CA PRO A 166 1.80 7.05 -19.77
C PRO A 166 2.88 6.76 -18.73
N VAL A 167 2.46 6.51 -17.49
CA VAL A 167 3.37 6.00 -16.45
C VAL A 167 3.86 4.61 -16.88
N PRO A 168 5.17 4.34 -16.85
CA PRO A 168 5.71 3.04 -17.21
C PRO A 168 5.11 1.91 -16.38
N VAL A 169 4.77 0.80 -17.04
CA VAL A 169 4.26 -0.39 -16.35
C VAL A 169 5.35 -0.96 -15.46
N PHE A 170 4.99 -1.24 -14.21
CA PHE A 170 5.87 -1.85 -13.22
C PHE A 170 5.50 -3.33 -13.04
N GLY A 171 6.46 -4.23 -13.27
CA GLY A 171 6.28 -5.67 -13.15
C GLY A 171 6.87 -6.23 -11.85
N GLN A 172 6.14 -7.15 -11.21
CA GLN A 172 6.58 -7.86 -10.02
C GLN A 172 6.81 -9.34 -10.32
N SER A 173 7.98 -9.87 -9.95
CA SER A 173 8.32 -11.29 -10.14
C SER A 173 7.75 -12.19 -9.03
N GLY A 174 7.46 -11.63 -7.86
CA GLY A 174 7.15 -12.41 -6.67
C GLY A 174 8.34 -13.28 -6.24
N ASP A 175 8.06 -14.44 -5.67
CA ASP A 175 9.08 -15.37 -5.18
C ASP A 175 9.87 -16.07 -6.30
N ASP A 176 9.24 -16.32 -7.45
CA ASP A 176 9.94 -16.85 -8.63
C ASP A 176 10.61 -15.72 -9.41
N ARG A 177 11.65 -15.16 -8.80
CA ARG A 177 12.37 -13.98 -9.31
C ARG A 177 13.16 -14.21 -10.61
N TYR A 178 13.37 -15.43 -11.02
CA TYR A 178 14.07 -15.76 -12.29
C TYR A 178 13.08 -15.98 -13.43
N THR A 179 12.27 -17.04 -13.39
CA THR A 179 11.34 -17.38 -14.45
C THR A 179 10.32 -16.28 -14.74
N ASN A 180 9.77 -15.65 -13.70
CA ASN A 180 8.81 -14.56 -13.90
C ASN A 180 9.47 -13.31 -14.49
N THR A 181 10.71 -13.02 -14.14
CA THR A 181 11.47 -11.92 -14.73
C THR A 181 11.76 -12.16 -16.21
N GLU A 182 12.13 -13.37 -16.62
CA GLU A 182 12.30 -13.70 -18.05
C GLU A 182 11.03 -13.46 -18.86
N LYS A 183 9.86 -13.80 -18.30
CA LYS A 183 8.57 -13.48 -18.94
C LYS A 183 8.36 -11.98 -19.12
N MET A 184 8.84 -11.15 -18.20
CA MET A 184 8.75 -9.69 -18.30
C MET A 184 9.72 -9.14 -19.35
N PHE A 185 10.94 -9.69 -19.46
CA PHE A 185 11.90 -9.30 -20.50
C PHE A 185 11.31 -9.56 -21.90
N ILE A 186 10.77 -10.77 -22.13
CA ILE A 186 10.13 -11.13 -23.41
C ILE A 186 8.97 -10.18 -23.76
N LYS A 187 8.27 -9.66 -22.76
CA LYS A 187 7.16 -8.72 -22.93
C LYS A 187 7.59 -7.26 -23.03
N GLY A 188 8.87 -6.95 -22.84
CA GLY A 188 9.37 -5.59 -22.86
C GLY A 188 8.83 -4.73 -21.71
N VAL A 189 8.64 -5.29 -20.51
CA VAL A 189 8.17 -4.53 -19.35
C VAL A 189 9.20 -3.46 -18.98
N PRO A 190 8.83 -2.16 -18.92
CA PRO A 190 9.81 -1.08 -18.79
C PRO A 190 10.42 -0.93 -17.40
N VAL A 191 9.74 -1.36 -16.33
CA VAL A 191 10.27 -1.32 -14.94
C VAL A 191 10.02 -2.67 -14.28
N LEU A 192 11.09 -3.32 -13.82
CA LEU A 192 11.02 -4.69 -13.26
C LEU A 192 12.30 -5.01 -12.45
N PRO A 193 12.39 -6.15 -11.77
CA PRO A 193 11.37 -7.14 -11.54
C PRO A 193 10.68 -7.01 -10.17
N HIS A 194 11.00 -6.03 -9.34
CA HIS A 194 10.61 -5.95 -7.93
C HIS A 194 10.81 -7.31 -7.23
N ALA A 195 12.02 -7.84 -7.36
CA ALA A 195 12.35 -9.12 -6.75
C ALA A 195 12.27 -9.03 -5.23
N LEU A 196 11.63 -10.01 -4.59
CA LEU A 196 11.58 -10.08 -3.13
C LEU A 196 12.92 -10.59 -2.59
N ILE A 197 13.77 -9.67 -2.14
CA ILE A 197 15.04 -9.97 -1.45
C ILE A 197 14.79 -9.86 0.06
N ASN A 198 14.06 -10.81 0.60
CA ASN A 198 13.52 -10.81 1.96
C ASN A 198 14.24 -11.76 2.93
N SER A 199 15.44 -12.21 2.58
CA SER A 199 16.30 -12.98 3.48
C SER A 199 17.76 -12.67 3.20
N VAL A 200 18.63 -12.87 4.22
CA VAL A 200 20.07 -12.63 4.13
C VAL A 200 20.71 -13.53 3.06
N GLU A 201 20.24 -14.77 2.89
CA GLU A 201 20.77 -15.69 1.88
C GLU A 201 20.55 -15.18 0.44
N LYS A 202 19.54 -14.34 0.22
CA LYS A 202 19.28 -13.73 -1.10
C LYS A 202 20.18 -12.53 -1.39
N ILE A 203 20.85 -11.99 -0.38
CA ILE A 203 21.84 -10.92 -0.51
C ILE A 203 23.25 -11.51 -0.50
N GLY A 204 23.55 -12.48 0.36
CA GLY A 204 24.87 -12.95 0.72
C GLY A 204 25.48 -12.11 1.85
N GLU A 205 26.52 -12.63 2.51
CA GLU A 205 27.15 -11.98 3.66
C GLU A 205 27.80 -10.63 3.32
N ASN A 206 28.23 -10.45 2.07
CA ASN A 206 28.87 -9.24 1.56
C ASN A 206 28.17 -8.70 0.31
N GLY A 207 26.91 -9.08 0.05
CA GLY A 207 26.16 -8.63 -1.12
C GLY A 207 26.40 -9.43 -2.40
N GLU A 208 27.23 -10.48 -2.36
CA GLU A 208 27.66 -11.24 -3.53
C GLU A 208 26.49 -11.89 -4.29
N THR A 209 25.51 -12.47 -3.56
CA THR A 209 24.35 -13.11 -4.19
C THR A 209 23.43 -12.09 -4.85
N LEU A 210 23.29 -10.91 -4.25
CA LEU A 210 22.51 -9.81 -4.84
C LEU A 210 23.21 -9.28 -6.10
N LEU A 211 24.55 -9.13 -6.07
CA LEU A 211 25.31 -8.66 -7.21
C LEU A 211 25.20 -9.64 -8.40
N GLU A 212 25.37 -10.95 -8.16
CA GLU A 212 25.17 -12.00 -9.17
C GLU A 212 23.76 -11.94 -9.79
N TYR A 213 22.74 -11.66 -8.96
CA TYR A 213 21.38 -11.49 -9.47
C TYR A 213 21.21 -10.24 -10.34
N VAL A 214 21.87 -9.12 -9.98
CA VAL A 214 21.86 -7.89 -10.81
C VAL A 214 22.58 -8.12 -12.14
N GLU A 215 23.74 -8.80 -12.12
CA GLU A 215 24.48 -9.16 -13.33
C GLU A 215 23.62 -10.06 -14.24
N TRP A 216 22.96 -11.06 -13.67
CA TRP A 216 22.02 -11.92 -14.38
C TRP A 216 20.86 -11.11 -15.02
N LEU A 217 20.29 -10.12 -14.29
CA LEU A 217 19.23 -9.25 -14.83
C LEU A 217 19.71 -8.51 -16.09
N VAL A 218 20.92 -7.95 -16.05
CA VAL A 218 21.52 -7.21 -17.19
C VAL A 218 21.72 -8.14 -18.38
N GLU A 219 22.35 -9.30 -18.19
CA GLU A 219 22.64 -10.27 -19.27
C GLU A 219 21.34 -10.78 -19.90
N ARG A 220 20.38 -11.23 -19.07
CA ARG A 220 19.12 -11.80 -19.58
C ARG A 220 18.21 -10.78 -20.24
N SER A 221 18.24 -9.50 -19.79
CA SER A 221 17.49 -8.44 -20.47
C SER A 221 17.97 -8.22 -21.92
N GLN A 222 19.30 -8.31 -22.14
CA GLN A 222 19.90 -8.18 -23.47
C GLN A 222 19.61 -9.39 -24.38
N GLU A 223 19.52 -10.59 -23.79
CA GLU A 223 19.25 -11.81 -24.54
C GLU A 223 17.77 -11.98 -24.92
N LEU A 224 16.85 -11.62 -24.04
CA LEU A 224 15.43 -11.92 -24.15
C LEU A 224 14.56 -10.71 -24.49
N GLY A 225 15.06 -9.52 -24.25
CA GLY A 225 14.32 -8.27 -24.48
C GLY A 225 14.12 -7.97 -25.96
N PRO A 226 13.11 -7.15 -26.30
CA PRO A 226 12.95 -6.62 -27.66
C PRO A 226 14.17 -5.80 -28.11
N GLU A 227 14.24 -5.51 -29.41
CA GLU A 227 15.24 -4.59 -29.96
C GLU A 227 15.14 -3.21 -29.27
N ASP A 228 16.25 -2.61 -28.92
CA ASP A 228 16.36 -1.34 -28.19
C ASP A 228 15.73 -1.34 -26.77
N TYR A 229 15.60 -2.50 -26.15
CA TYR A 229 15.04 -2.64 -24.80
C TYR A 229 16.01 -2.11 -23.74
N ASP A 230 15.58 -1.07 -23.03
CA ASP A 230 16.35 -0.39 -21.97
C ASP A 230 15.49 -0.33 -20.67
N PRO A 231 15.37 -1.44 -19.93
CA PRO A 231 14.54 -1.49 -18.73
C PRO A 231 15.20 -0.78 -17.55
N ARG A 232 14.35 -0.29 -16.64
CA ARG A 232 14.79 0.15 -15.30
C ARG A 232 14.64 -1.00 -14.33
N PHE A 233 15.73 -1.37 -13.65
CA PHE A 233 15.67 -2.38 -12.61
C PHE A 233 15.25 -1.78 -11.27
N HIS A 234 14.29 -2.42 -10.64
CA HIS A 234 13.83 -2.13 -9.30
C HIS A 234 13.97 -3.39 -8.44
N ILE A 235 14.71 -3.29 -7.35
CA ILE A 235 15.00 -4.39 -6.44
C ILE A 235 14.55 -3.97 -5.05
N ASP A 236 13.67 -4.75 -4.44
CA ASP A 236 13.22 -4.55 -3.07
C ASP A 236 14.04 -5.42 -2.13
N VAL A 237 14.93 -4.80 -1.38
CA VAL A 237 15.80 -5.48 -0.41
C VAL A 237 15.16 -5.66 0.96
N TYR A 238 13.91 -5.23 1.14
CA TYR A 238 13.06 -5.53 2.30
C TYR A 238 13.69 -5.21 3.67
N GLY A 239 14.57 -4.21 3.73
CA GLY A 239 15.32 -3.84 4.94
C GLY A 239 16.51 -4.75 5.26
N MET A 240 16.83 -5.73 4.41
CA MET A 240 17.92 -6.67 4.65
C MET A 240 19.31 -6.02 4.73
N ILE A 241 19.50 -4.86 4.14
CA ILE A 241 20.73 -4.08 4.30
C ILE A 241 20.94 -3.74 5.78
N GLY A 242 19.92 -3.26 6.47
CA GLY A 242 19.99 -3.00 7.91
C GLY A 242 20.18 -4.25 8.77
N GLU A 243 19.70 -5.41 8.32
CA GLU A 243 19.92 -6.69 9.00
C GLU A 243 21.38 -7.16 8.88
N ILE A 244 22.02 -6.92 7.74
CA ILE A 244 23.40 -7.36 7.48
C ILE A 244 24.43 -6.42 8.11
N PHE A 245 24.26 -5.10 7.89
CA PHE A 245 25.25 -4.10 8.31
C PHE A 245 24.90 -3.44 9.66
N GLY A 246 23.74 -3.72 10.20
CA GLY A 246 23.21 -3.01 11.39
C GLY A 246 22.62 -1.65 11.04
N ALA A 247 21.64 -1.21 11.79
CA ALA A 247 21.04 0.11 11.60
C ALA A 247 21.31 0.96 12.86
N PRO A 248 21.66 2.26 12.73
CA PRO A 248 21.92 2.97 11.47
C PRO A 248 23.27 2.60 10.83
N TYR A 249 23.29 2.49 9.54
CA TYR A 249 24.50 2.30 8.73
C TYR A 249 24.80 3.57 7.95
N ASP A 250 26.07 3.83 7.65
CA ASP A 250 26.45 4.94 6.79
C ASP A 250 26.63 4.50 5.33
N ARG A 251 26.84 5.48 4.46
CA ARG A 251 26.94 5.23 3.03
C ARG A 251 28.16 4.41 2.62
N ASP A 252 29.20 4.43 3.42
CA ASP A 252 30.47 3.76 3.12
C ASP A 252 30.45 2.29 3.59
N GLU A 253 29.43 1.90 4.41
CA GLU A 253 29.23 0.53 4.89
C GLU A 253 28.39 -0.32 3.91
N VAL A 254 27.65 0.28 3.01
CA VAL A 254 26.74 -0.33 2.03
C VAL A 254 27.34 -0.20 0.63
#